data_4fc15ec2357ad727ddbffd7c12b68f27
#
_entry.id   4fc15ec2357ad727ddbffd7c12b68f27
#
_cell.length_a   1.000
_cell.length_b   1.000
_cell.length_c   1.000
_cell.angle_alpha   90.00
_cell.angle_beta   90.00
_cell.angle_gamma   90.00
#
_symmetry.space_group_name_H-M   'P 1'
#
loop_
_entity.id
_entity.type
_entity.pdbx_description
1 polymer ?
#
loop_
_entity_poly.entity_id
_entity_poly.type
_entity_poly.pdbx_seq_one_letter_code
_entity_poly.pdbx_strand_id
1 'polypeptide(L)'
;MTDGYLGNSNLKAPNTQIDYTEDQLKEYVKCSQDPIYFIQKYIKIVSLDEGLVPFDLYDYQEDIVDKVHNNRFIIAKLPRQSGKSTTIVSYLLHYILFNQSVNVAILANKQATAREILSRLKLAYEYLPKWIQQGIIEWNKGSIQLENGSKIIASSTSASAIRGGSFNMIFLDEFAHVPTNVAEEFFSSVYPTVTSGQTTKVLMVSTPNGLNMFYDFWVGATRPDGDDLKNEYIPIEVHWSDVPKYPGGPLRDDEWKEETIRNSSAEQFLSEFECDFVGSSATLISTTVLKRLFPKRPMKKNADSFC
;
A
#
# COMPACT_ATOMS: atom_id res chain seq x y z
N MET A 1 12.27 -7.28 -37.23
CA MET A 1 11.22 -7.87 -36.34
C MET A 1 11.20 -7.05 -35.08
N THR A 2 10.05 -6.58 -34.66
CA THR A 2 9.94 -5.77 -33.44
C THR A 2 10.13 -6.69 -32.22
N ASP A 3 11.29 -6.59 -31.56
CA ASP A 3 11.69 -7.47 -30.44
C ASP A 3 10.92 -7.24 -29.14
N GLY A 4 9.63 -6.91 -29.21
CA GLY A 4 8.82 -6.60 -28.05
C GLY A 4 7.52 -7.40 -27.99
N TYR A 5 6.94 -7.51 -26.79
CA TYR A 5 5.67 -8.20 -26.57
C TYR A 5 4.55 -7.55 -27.39
N LEU A 6 3.89 -8.33 -28.26
CA LEU A 6 2.85 -7.88 -29.17
C LEU A 6 3.23 -6.64 -30.00
N GLY A 7 4.50 -6.48 -30.36
CA GLY A 7 5.01 -5.36 -31.16
C GLY A 7 5.32 -4.10 -30.34
N ASN A 8 5.14 -4.11 -29.02
CA ASN A 8 5.57 -2.99 -28.15
C ASN A 8 7.06 -3.18 -27.77
N SER A 9 7.92 -2.34 -28.34
CA SER A 9 9.37 -2.39 -28.10
C SER A 9 9.76 -2.06 -26.65
N ASN A 10 8.88 -1.46 -25.84
CA ASN A 10 9.14 -1.18 -24.43
C ASN A 10 8.89 -2.38 -23.53
N LEU A 11 8.28 -3.44 -24.04
CA LEU A 11 7.96 -4.67 -23.30
C LEU A 11 8.83 -5.82 -23.80
N LYS A 12 9.54 -6.50 -22.90
CA LYS A 12 10.31 -7.68 -23.25
C LYS A 12 9.37 -8.84 -23.63
N ALA A 13 9.56 -9.42 -24.82
CA ALA A 13 8.83 -10.63 -25.21
C ALA A 13 9.30 -11.83 -24.39
N PRO A 14 8.43 -12.86 -24.18
CA PRO A 14 8.83 -14.07 -23.48
C PRO A 14 9.91 -14.82 -24.27
N ASN A 15 10.76 -15.55 -23.57
CA ASN A 15 11.89 -16.31 -24.10
C ASN A 15 12.93 -15.47 -24.88
N THR A 16 12.94 -14.14 -24.65
CA THR A 16 14.01 -13.30 -25.21
C THR A 16 15.28 -13.51 -24.42
N GLN A 17 16.31 -14.04 -25.06
CA GLN A 17 17.63 -14.19 -24.45
C GLN A 17 18.31 -12.83 -24.30
N ILE A 18 18.96 -12.63 -23.17
CA ILE A 18 19.77 -11.47 -22.88
C ILE A 18 21.21 -11.93 -22.61
N ASP A 19 22.14 -11.43 -23.39
CA ASP A 19 23.56 -11.62 -23.13
C ASP A 19 24.00 -10.57 -22.10
N TYR A 20 24.05 -10.98 -20.85
CA TYR A 20 24.44 -10.08 -19.74
C TYR A 20 25.95 -9.82 -19.76
N THR A 21 26.34 -8.56 -19.61
CA THR A 21 27.70 -8.25 -19.23
C THR A 21 27.96 -8.57 -17.75
N GLU A 22 29.22 -8.69 -17.35
CA GLU A 22 29.57 -8.95 -15.95
C GLU A 22 29.04 -7.85 -15.02
N ASP A 23 29.11 -6.60 -15.45
CA ASP A 23 28.59 -5.47 -14.67
C ASP A 23 27.06 -5.50 -14.54
N GLN A 24 26.34 -5.90 -15.60
CA GLN A 24 24.89 -6.09 -15.53
C GLN A 24 24.49 -7.22 -14.58
N LEU A 25 25.26 -8.31 -14.52
CA LEU A 25 25.01 -9.39 -13.56
C LEU A 25 25.20 -8.92 -12.11
N LYS A 26 26.29 -8.20 -11.82
CA LYS A 26 26.54 -7.62 -10.49
C LYS A 26 25.42 -6.65 -10.10
N GLU A 27 25.02 -5.82 -11.05
CA GLU A 27 23.95 -4.85 -10.85
C GLU A 27 22.59 -5.51 -10.64
N TYR A 28 22.28 -6.56 -11.40
CA TYR A 28 21.04 -7.35 -11.22
C TYR A 28 20.96 -7.96 -9.83
N VAL A 29 22.06 -8.55 -9.35
CA VAL A 29 22.14 -9.11 -7.99
C VAL A 29 21.92 -8.01 -6.95
N LYS A 30 22.57 -6.85 -7.10
CA LYS A 30 22.37 -5.73 -6.18
C LYS A 30 20.92 -5.25 -6.16
N CYS A 31 20.32 -5.06 -7.33
CA CYS A 31 18.91 -4.70 -7.44
C CYS A 31 17.98 -5.72 -6.78
N SER A 32 18.27 -7.01 -6.90
CA SER A 32 17.44 -8.07 -6.33
C SER A 32 17.48 -8.11 -4.79
N GLN A 33 18.58 -7.66 -4.18
CA GLN A 33 18.80 -7.66 -2.75
C GLN A 33 18.38 -6.37 -2.07
N ASP A 34 18.36 -5.25 -2.80
CA ASP A 34 18.08 -3.92 -2.27
C ASP A 34 16.96 -3.23 -3.05
N PRO A 35 15.72 -3.30 -2.56
CA PRO A 35 14.57 -2.67 -3.20
C PRO A 35 14.66 -1.14 -3.23
N ILE A 36 15.27 -0.50 -2.23
CA ILE A 36 15.45 0.96 -2.18
C ILE A 36 16.39 1.38 -3.31
N TYR A 37 17.55 0.73 -3.40
CA TYR A 37 18.50 0.97 -4.48
C TYR A 37 17.87 0.79 -5.86
N PHE A 38 17.12 -0.31 -6.06
CA PHE A 38 16.42 -0.56 -7.33
C PHE A 38 15.45 0.57 -7.67
N ILE A 39 14.64 1.00 -6.70
CA ILE A 39 13.64 2.05 -6.90
C ILE A 39 14.32 3.35 -7.30
N GLN A 40 15.25 3.83 -6.51
CA GLN A 40 15.93 5.11 -6.77
C GLN A 40 16.69 5.13 -8.10
N LYS A 41 17.25 3.99 -8.49
CA LYS A 41 18.09 3.95 -9.71
C LYS A 41 17.30 3.73 -10.99
N TYR A 42 16.23 2.94 -10.95
CA TYR A 42 15.57 2.45 -12.16
C TYR A 42 14.11 2.87 -12.31
N ILE A 43 13.43 3.23 -11.23
CA ILE A 43 12.03 3.60 -11.33
C ILE A 43 11.89 5.05 -11.78
N LYS A 44 11.00 5.24 -12.76
CA LYS A 44 10.56 6.56 -13.21
C LYS A 44 9.08 6.71 -12.93
N ILE A 45 8.69 7.92 -12.55
CA ILE A 45 7.32 8.31 -12.26
C ILE A 45 6.91 9.51 -13.09
N VAL A 46 5.61 9.74 -13.23
CA VAL A 46 5.10 10.95 -13.86
C VAL A 46 4.86 12.02 -12.79
N SER A 47 5.65 13.09 -12.86
CA SER A 47 5.39 14.34 -12.16
C SER A 47 4.37 15.16 -12.94
N LEU A 48 3.50 15.89 -12.24
CA LEU A 48 2.51 16.79 -12.88
C LEU A 48 3.19 17.98 -13.57
N ASP A 49 4.31 18.43 -13.04
CA ASP A 49 5.00 19.64 -13.51
C ASP A 49 6.14 19.33 -14.48
N GLU A 50 6.85 18.22 -14.30
CA GLU A 50 8.08 17.90 -15.01
C GLU A 50 7.96 16.72 -15.98
N GLY A 51 6.79 16.06 -16.00
CA GLY A 51 6.58 14.87 -16.81
C GLY A 51 7.27 13.63 -16.21
N LEU A 52 8.04 12.90 -17.01
CA LEU A 52 8.70 11.67 -16.57
C LEU A 52 10.03 11.97 -15.85
N VAL A 53 10.09 11.67 -14.56
CA VAL A 53 11.26 11.91 -13.70
C VAL A 53 11.73 10.63 -12.99
N PRO A 54 12.99 10.53 -12.56
CA PRO A 54 13.42 9.49 -11.60
C PRO A 54 12.60 9.56 -10.31
N PHE A 55 12.46 8.43 -9.64
CA PHE A 55 11.76 8.37 -8.36
C PHE A 55 12.78 8.38 -7.21
N ASP A 56 13.15 9.57 -6.78
CA ASP A 56 13.96 9.76 -5.59
C ASP A 56 13.07 9.63 -4.36
N LEU A 57 13.33 8.61 -3.54
CA LEU A 57 12.56 8.34 -2.33
C LEU A 57 12.91 9.37 -1.24
N TYR A 58 11.90 9.85 -0.52
CA TYR A 58 12.09 10.56 0.73
C TYR A 58 12.38 9.56 1.87
N ASP A 59 13.01 10.01 2.95
CA ASP A 59 13.39 9.17 4.10
C ASP A 59 12.21 8.33 4.62
N TYR A 60 11.01 8.92 4.75
CA TYR A 60 9.82 8.18 5.18
C TYR A 60 9.35 7.14 4.15
N GLN A 61 9.62 7.34 2.86
CA GLN A 61 9.29 6.37 1.81
C GLN A 61 10.29 5.22 1.81
N GLU A 62 11.56 5.49 2.09
CA GLU A 62 12.56 4.44 2.30
C GLU A 62 12.21 3.57 3.52
N ASP A 63 11.81 4.17 4.64
CA ASP A 63 11.32 3.47 5.83
C ASP A 63 10.09 2.59 5.53
N ILE A 64 9.15 3.08 4.70
CA ILE A 64 8.01 2.28 4.23
C ILE A 64 8.50 1.06 3.45
N VAL A 65 9.40 1.25 2.48
CA VAL A 65 9.93 0.16 1.65
C VAL A 65 10.66 -0.87 2.50
N ASP A 66 11.51 -0.42 3.43
CA ASP A 66 12.25 -1.30 4.33
C ASP A 66 11.31 -2.12 5.22
N LYS A 67 10.33 -1.49 5.86
CA LYS A 67 9.35 -2.18 6.71
C LYS A 67 8.52 -3.19 5.93
N VAL A 68 8.06 -2.84 4.71
CA VAL A 68 7.31 -3.76 3.84
C VAL A 68 8.20 -4.92 3.38
N HIS A 69 9.47 -4.67 3.13
CA HIS A 69 10.42 -5.71 2.73
C HIS A 69 10.65 -6.73 3.85
N ASN A 70 10.84 -6.26 5.07
CA ASN A 70 11.27 -7.08 6.20
C ASN A 70 10.14 -7.69 7.03
N ASN A 71 8.89 -7.21 6.89
CA ASN A 71 7.78 -7.66 7.72
C ASN A 71 6.65 -8.28 6.88
N ARG A 72 5.82 -9.10 7.54
CA ARG A 72 4.68 -9.80 6.90
C ARG A 72 3.40 -8.96 6.90
N PHE A 73 3.11 -8.32 8.00
CA PHE A 73 1.86 -7.59 8.20
C PHE A 73 2.18 -6.12 8.48
N ILE A 74 1.71 -5.26 7.60
CA ILE A 74 1.93 -3.82 7.68
C ILE A 74 0.58 -3.12 7.68
N ILE A 75 0.40 -2.18 8.58
CA ILE A 75 -0.68 -1.21 8.54
C ILE A 75 -0.11 0.20 8.49
N ALA A 76 -0.42 0.95 7.44
CA ALA A 76 0.15 2.26 7.21
C ALA A 76 -0.95 3.34 7.17
N LYS A 77 -0.86 4.27 8.10
CA LYS A 77 -1.70 5.46 8.22
C LYS A 77 -0.93 6.64 7.65
N LEU A 78 -1.26 7.05 6.43
CA LEU A 78 -0.46 7.98 5.64
C LEU A 78 -1.31 9.14 5.10
N PRO A 79 -0.80 10.38 5.15
CA PRO A 79 -1.55 11.54 4.66
C PRO A 79 -1.75 11.51 3.15
N ARG A 80 -2.72 12.26 2.68
CA ARG A 80 -2.89 12.50 1.24
C ARG A 80 -1.65 13.12 0.62
N GLN A 81 -1.40 12.78 -0.65
CA GLN A 81 -0.29 13.30 -1.45
C GLN A 81 1.10 13.01 -0.84
N SER A 82 1.24 11.97 -0.02
CA SER A 82 2.53 11.48 0.48
C SER A 82 3.25 10.52 -0.48
N GLY A 83 2.73 10.33 -1.68
CA GLY A 83 3.31 9.35 -2.62
C GLY A 83 3.09 7.88 -2.25
N LYS A 84 2.25 7.60 -1.23
CA LYS A 84 2.02 6.24 -0.68
C LYS A 84 1.83 5.15 -1.73
N SER A 85 0.87 5.34 -2.65
CA SER A 85 0.57 4.32 -3.67
C SER A 85 1.73 4.15 -4.65
N THR A 86 2.45 5.22 -5.00
CA THR A 86 3.61 5.16 -5.90
C THR A 86 4.78 4.40 -5.26
N THR A 87 5.07 4.66 -3.99
CA THR A 87 6.11 3.96 -3.23
C THR A 87 5.83 2.46 -3.15
N ILE A 88 4.58 2.09 -2.79
CA ILE A 88 4.19 0.69 -2.69
C ILE A 88 4.22 -0.01 -4.05
N VAL A 89 3.72 0.64 -5.10
CA VAL A 89 3.74 0.09 -6.47
C VAL A 89 5.17 -0.18 -6.95
N SER A 90 6.10 0.71 -6.63
CA SER A 90 7.52 0.52 -6.98
C SER A 90 8.12 -0.69 -6.26
N TYR A 91 7.77 -0.89 -4.99
CA TYR A 91 8.13 -2.10 -4.26
C TYR A 91 7.46 -3.36 -4.83
N LEU A 92 6.16 -3.31 -5.19
CA LEU A 92 5.47 -4.46 -5.81
C LEU A 92 6.13 -4.86 -7.12
N LEU A 93 6.59 -3.88 -7.91
CA LEU A 93 7.33 -4.15 -9.15
C LEU A 93 8.64 -4.87 -8.84
N HIS A 94 9.44 -4.40 -7.88
CA HIS A 94 10.62 -5.10 -7.41
C HIS A 94 10.28 -6.54 -7.00
N TYR A 95 9.23 -6.71 -6.20
CA TYR A 95 8.85 -8.01 -5.66
C TYR A 95 8.53 -9.03 -6.74
N ILE A 96 7.77 -8.68 -7.79
CA ILE A 96 7.43 -9.62 -8.88
C ILE A 96 8.58 -9.84 -9.88
N LEU A 97 9.51 -8.89 -10.01
CA LEU A 97 10.65 -9.03 -10.90
C LEU A 97 11.71 -10.00 -10.36
N PHE A 98 11.99 -9.92 -9.06
CA PHE A 98 13.11 -10.62 -8.44
C PHE A 98 12.72 -11.86 -7.63
N ASN A 99 11.40 -12.17 -7.52
CA ASN A 99 10.92 -13.42 -6.94
C ASN A 99 10.25 -14.30 -8.01
N GLN A 100 10.39 -15.61 -7.87
CA GLN A 100 9.81 -16.56 -8.81
C GLN A 100 8.43 -17.03 -8.33
N SER A 101 7.48 -17.18 -9.25
CA SER A 101 6.17 -17.80 -9.01
C SER A 101 5.38 -17.15 -7.87
N VAL A 102 5.51 -15.82 -7.69
CA VAL A 102 4.75 -15.09 -6.67
C VAL A 102 3.48 -14.50 -7.25
N ASN A 103 2.40 -14.58 -6.50
CA ASN A 103 1.11 -13.99 -6.82
C ASN A 103 0.85 -12.79 -5.91
N VAL A 104 0.52 -11.66 -6.51
CA VAL A 104 0.23 -10.40 -5.83
C VAL A 104 -1.19 -9.93 -6.16
N ALA A 105 -1.95 -9.50 -5.16
CA ALA A 105 -3.23 -8.84 -5.36
C ALA A 105 -3.15 -7.37 -4.95
N ILE A 106 -3.53 -6.48 -5.87
CA ILE A 106 -3.81 -5.05 -5.59
C ILE A 106 -5.32 -4.92 -5.44
N LEU A 107 -5.76 -4.52 -4.26
CA LEU A 107 -7.16 -4.37 -3.92
C LEU A 107 -7.43 -2.94 -3.46
N ALA A 108 -8.44 -2.29 -4.00
CA ALA A 108 -8.87 -0.96 -3.61
C ALA A 108 -10.39 -0.92 -3.41
N ASN A 109 -10.91 0.16 -2.83
CA ASN A 109 -12.34 0.36 -2.64
C ASN A 109 -13.15 0.31 -3.96
N LYS A 110 -12.52 0.67 -5.09
CA LYS A 110 -13.11 0.63 -6.45
C LYS A 110 -12.15 -0.05 -7.42
N GLN A 111 -12.71 -0.82 -8.36
CA GLN A 111 -11.92 -1.48 -9.40
C GLN A 111 -11.15 -0.50 -10.30
N ALA A 112 -11.71 0.68 -10.56
CA ALA A 112 -11.04 1.71 -11.33
C ALA A 112 -9.75 2.18 -10.63
N THR A 113 -9.79 2.38 -9.31
CA THR A 113 -8.62 2.74 -8.50
C THR A 113 -7.55 1.64 -8.52
N ALA A 114 -7.95 0.38 -8.32
CA ALA A 114 -7.00 -0.74 -8.40
C ALA A 114 -6.30 -0.83 -9.77
N ARG A 115 -7.06 -0.62 -10.86
CA ARG A 115 -6.50 -0.60 -12.23
C ARG A 115 -5.57 0.60 -12.46
N GLU A 116 -5.87 1.74 -11.87
CA GLU A 116 -4.99 2.91 -11.95
C GLU A 116 -3.65 2.62 -11.25
N ILE A 117 -3.68 2.02 -10.07
CA ILE A 117 -2.48 1.59 -9.36
C ILE A 117 -1.66 0.63 -10.23
N LEU A 118 -2.30 -0.37 -10.84
CA LEU A 118 -1.63 -1.29 -11.75
C LEU A 118 -1.07 -0.58 -13.00
N SER A 119 -1.73 0.47 -13.49
CA SER A 119 -1.23 1.23 -14.65
C SER A 119 0.06 1.99 -14.34
N ARG A 120 0.23 2.49 -13.12
CA ARG A 120 1.49 3.09 -12.64
C ARG A 120 2.62 2.07 -12.60
N LEU A 121 2.35 0.85 -12.14
CA LEU A 121 3.31 -0.25 -12.16
C LEU A 121 3.73 -0.59 -13.60
N LYS A 122 2.78 -0.64 -14.52
CA LYS A 122 3.04 -0.88 -15.94
C LYS A 122 3.95 0.19 -16.53
N LEU A 123 3.66 1.45 -16.26
CA LEU A 123 4.50 2.56 -16.70
C LEU A 123 5.92 2.40 -16.18
N ALA A 124 6.10 2.17 -14.88
CA ALA A 124 7.41 1.97 -14.29
C ALA A 124 8.16 0.80 -14.95
N TYR A 125 7.47 -0.32 -15.22
CA TYR A 125 8.03 -1.47 -15.91
C TYR A 125 8.51 -1.14 -17.34
N GLU A 126 7.74 -0.38 -18.11
CA GLU A 126 8.04 -0.02 -19.51
C GLU A 126 9.34 0.79 -19.63
N TYR A 127 9.72 1.52 -18.59
CA TYR A 127 10.95 2.31 -18.56
C TYR A 127 12.16 1.57 -18.00
N LEU A 128 12.01 0.33 -17.53
CA LEU A 128 13.15 -0.47 -17.08
C LEU A 128 14.03 -0.89 -18.28
N PRO A 129 15.35 -0.96 -18.08
CA PRO A 129 16.25 -1.58 -19.06
C PRO A 129 15.83 -3.02 -19.36
N LYS A 130 15.97 -3.45 -20.62
CA LYS A 130 15.56 -4.79 -21.06
C LYS A 130 16.20 -5.94 -20.28
N TRP A 131 17.43 -5.75 -19.83
CA TRP A 131 18.15 -6.74 -19.04
C TRP A 131 17.63 -6.89 -17.60
N ILE A 132 16.83 -5.94 -17.09
CA ILE A 132 16.11 -6.06 -15.80
C ILE A 132 14.72 -6.66 -16.02
N GLN A 133 14.08 -6.39 -17.17
CA GLN A 133 12.73 -6.87 -17.43
C GLN A 133 12.67 -8.40 -17.51
N GLN A 134 11.66 -8.99 -16.88
CA GLN A 134 11.21 -10.36 -17.17
C GLN A 134 10.35 -10.36 -18.43
N GLY A 135 10.34 -11.42 -19.21
CA GLY A 135 9.44 -11.52 -20.37
C GLY A 135 7.96 -11.46 -19.96
N ILE A 136 7.15 -10.84 -20.79
CA ILE A 136 5.71 -10.67 -20.53
C ILE A 136 4.95 -11.85 -21.12
N ILE A 137 4.15 -12.54 -20.28
CA ILE A 137 3.19 -13.58 -20.70
C ILE A 137 1.80 -12.98 -20.87
N GLU A 138 1.38 -12.12 -19.92
CA GLU A 138 0.07 -11.47 -19.93
C GLU A 138 0.21 -9.99 -19.55
N TRP A 139 -0.45 -9.10 -20.32
CA TRP A 139 -0.42 -7.65 -20.12
C TRP A 139 -1.80 -7.04 -20.31
N ASN A 140 -2.70 -7.27 -19.35
CA ASN A 140 -4.09 -6.85 -19.41
C ASN A 140 -4.37 -5.62 -18.55
N LYS A 141 -5.54 -5.00 -18.70
CA LYS A 141 -5.96 -3.85 -17.88
C LYS A 141 -6.06 -4.17 -16.37
N GLY A 142 -6.26 -5.43 -16.02
CA GLY A 142 -6.43 -5.88 -14.63
C GLY A 142 -5.39 -6.89 -14.16
N SER A 143 -4.44 -7.30 -15.01
CA SER A 143 -3.46 -8.32 -14.66
C SER A 143 -2.18 -8.20 -15.48
N ILE A 144 -1.09 -8.66 -14.87
CA ILE A 144 0.22 -8.86 -15.49
C ILE A 144 0.69 -10.26 -15.10
N GLN A 145 1.28 -10.98 -16.04
CA GLN A 145 2.00 -12.22 -15.77
C GLN A 145 3.36 -12.19 -16.45
N LEU A 146 4.39 -12.53 -15.71
CA LEU A 146 5.79 -12.55 -16.14
C LEU A 146 6.27 -13.97 -16.42
N GLU A 147 7.31 -14.12 -17.23
CA GLU A 147 7.89 -15.45 -17.59
C GLU A 147 8.53 -16.16 -16.39
N ASN A 148 8.91 -15.44 -15.32
CA ASN A 148 9.37 -16.05 -14.07
C ASN A 148 8.24 -16.70 -13.26
N GLY A 149 7.01 -16.76 -13.81
CA GLY A 149 5.82 -17.31 -13.19
C GLY A 149 5.07 -16.36 -12.25
N SER A 150 5.63 -15.16 -11.98
CA SER A 150 5.00 -14.18 -11.08
C SER A 150 3.82 -13.50 -11.75
N LYS A 151 2.77 -13.24 -10.94
CA LYS A 151 1.52 -12.63 -11.41
C LYS A 151 1.05 -11.55 -10.46
N ILE A 152 0.49 -10.49 -11.01
CA ILE A 152 -0.19 -9.44 -10.25
C ILE A 152 -1.57 -9.19 -10.83
N ILE A 153 -2.58 -9.08 -9.96
CA ILE A 153 -3.96 -8.77 -10.33
C ILE A 153 -4.44 -7.51 -9.61
N ALA A 154 -5.33 -6.77 -10.25
CA ALA A 154 -5.95 -5.58 -9.69
C ALA A 154 -7.48 -5.71 -9.70
N SER A 155 -8.10 -5.62 -8.53
CA SER A 155 -9.55 -5.76 -8.35
C SER A 155 -10.09 -4.83 -7.26
N SER A 156 -11.42 -4.68 -7.20
CA SER A 156 -12.05 -4.09 -6.03
C SER A 156 -11.97 -5.04 -4.84
N THR A 157 -11.87 -4.48 -3.63
CA THR A 157 -11.95 -5.26 -2.39
C THR A 157 -13.34 -5.87 -2.29
N SER A 158 -13.42 -7.19 -2.36
CA SER A 158 -14.66 -7.98 -2.20
C SER A 158 -14.32 -9.40 -1.80
N ALA A 159 -15.25 -10.09 -1.17
CA ALA A 159 -15.06 -11.49 -0.76
C ALA A 159 -14.74 -12.44 -1.93
N SER A 160 -15.17 -12.11 -3.15
CA SER A 160 -14.93 -12.89 -4.35
C SER A 160 -13.62 -12.53 -5.09
N ALA A 161 -13.02 -11.38 -4.78
CA ALA A 161 -11.91 -10.81 -5.56
C ALA A 161 -10.70 -11.75 -5.63
N ILE A 162 -10.42 -12.46 -4.54
CA ILE A 162 -9.26 -13.35 -4.40
C ILE A 162 -9.64 -14.74 -3.87
N ARG A 163 -10.94 -15.05 -3.85
CA ARG A 163 -11.44 -16.37 -3.39
C ARG A 163 -10.92 -17.48 -4.33
N GLY A 164 -10.31 -18.50 -3.75
CA GLY A 164 -9.75 -19.64 -4.50
C GLY A 164 -8.36 -19.41 -5.09
N GLY A 165 -7.79 -18.23 -4.93
CA GLY A 165 -6.39 -17.93 -5.28
C GLY A 165 -5.46 -18.06 -4.08
N SER A 166 -4.21 -18.46 -4.33
CA SER A 166 -3.13 -18.38 -3.35
C SER A 166 -2.29 -17.15 -3.67
N PHE A 167 -2.12 -16.28 -2.69
CA PHE A 167 -1.38 -15.03 -2.85
C PHE A 167 -0.20 -14.97 -1.88
N ASN A 168 0.94 -14.54 -2.38
CA ASN A 168 2.14 -14.28 -1.58
C ASN A 168 2.12 -12.88 -0.96
N MET A 169 1.39 -11.94 -1.61
CA MET A 169 1.20 -10.58 -1.10
C MET A 169 -0.17 -10.03 -1.47
N ILE A 170 -0.81 -9.38 -0.51
CA ILE A 170 -2.06 -8.66 -0.69
C ILE A 170 -1.84 -7.20 -0.30
N PHE A 171 -2.03 -6.31 -1.24
CA PHE A 171 -2.00 -4.87 -1.03
C PHE A 171 -3.43 -4.32 -1.01
N LEU A 172 -3.84 -3.76 0.12
CA LEU A 172 -5.14 -3.13 0.36
C LEU A 172 -4.95 -1.61 0.38
N ASP A 173 -5.30 -0.95 -0.72
CA ASP A 173 -5.23 0.51 -0.82
C ASP A 173 -6.55 1.15 -0.42
N GLU A 174 -6.48 2.26 0.31
CA GLU A 174 -7.62 3.01 0.86
C GLU A 174 -8.62 2.11 1.63
N PHE A 175 -8.07 1.20 2.45
CA PHE A 175 -8.89 0.18 3.12
C PHE A 175 -9.92 0.76 4.11
N ALA A 176 -9.62 1.90 4.76
CA ALA A 176 -10.59 2.58 5.62
C ALA A 176 -11.84 3.08 4.88
N HIS A 177 -11.79 3.16 3.55
CA HIS A 177 -12.90 3.58 2.70
C HIS A 177 -13.72 2.41 2.13
N VAL A 178 -13.37 1.18 2.48
CA VAL A 178 -14.16 -0.02 2.15
C VAL A 178 -15.36 -0.10 3.10
N PRO A 179 -16.60 -0.34 2.60
CA PRO A 179 -17.75 -0.53 3.46
C PRO A 179 -17.53 -1.64 4.49
N THR A 180 -17.96 -1.43 5.74
CA THR A 180 -17.68 -2.33 6.88
C THR A 180 -18.08 -3.78 6.60
N ASN A 181 -19.29 -3.98 6.08
CA ASN A 181 -19.79 -5.32 5.73
C ASN A 181 -18.93 -6.02 4.66
N VAL A 182 -18.39 -5.27 3.70
CA VAL A 182 -17.51 -5.81 2.65
C VAL A 182 -16.14 -6.16 3.25
N ALA A 183 -15.62 -5.30 4.13
CA ALA A 183 -14.34 -5.55 4.81
C ALA A 183 -14.41 -6.79 5.70
N GLU A 184 -15.47 -6.96 6.48
CA GLU A 184 -15.70 -8.14 7.35
C GLU A 184 -15.81 -9.43 6.52
N GLU A 185 -16.61 -9.43 5.45
CA GLU A 185 -16.75 -10.58 4.57
C GLU A 185 -15.43 -10.91 3.86
N PHE A 186 -14.68 -9.90 3.42
CA PHE A 186 -13.36 -10.06 2.83
C PHE A 186 -12.40 -10.74 3.79
N PHE A 187 -12.23 -10.20 5.00
CA PHE A 187 -11.31 -10.76 5.98
C PHE A 187 -11.68 -12.17 6.40
N SER A 188 -12.96 -12.47 6.63
CA SER A 188 -13.40 -13.82 6.97
C SER A 188 -13.09 -14.84 5.87
N SER A 189 -13.09 -14.40 4.60
CA SER A 189 -12.83 -15.27 3.43
C SER A 189 -11.36 -15.41 3.09
N VAL A 190 -10.56 -14.37 3.35
CA VAL A 190 -9.18 -14.23 2.87
C VAL A 190 -8.16 -14.53 3.95
N TYR A 191 -8.45 -14.16 5.19
CA TYR A 191 -7.53 -14.35 6.30
C TYR A 191 -7.02 -15.80 6.46
N PRO A 192 -7.86 -16.84 6.34
CA PRO A 192 -7.37 -18.23 6.38
C PRO A 192 -6.35 -18.55 5.27
N THR A 193 -6.51 -17.93 4.09
CA THR A 193 -5.58 -18.12 2.97
C THR A 193 -4.23 -17.46 3.25
N VAL A 194 -4.24 -16.29 3.89
CA VAL A 194 -3.03 -15.55 4.27
C VAL A 194 -2.28 -16.27 5.37
N THR A 195 -2.98 -16.79 6.36
CA THR A 195 -2.36 -17.47 7.52
C THR A 195 -1.83 -18.85 7.20
N SER A 196 -2.25 -19.47 6.10
CA SER A 196 -1.73 -20.78 5.66
C SER A 196 -0.28 -20.71 5.18
N GLY A 197 0.23 -19.55 4.78
CA GLY A 197 1.60 -19.33 4.33
C GLY A 197 2.47 -18.67 5.40
N GLN A 198 3.70 -19.14 5.57
CA GLN A 198 4.67 -18.55 6.52
C GLN A 198 5.26 -17.22 6.02
N THR A 199 5.24 -16.98 4.72
CA THR A 199 5.87 -15.80 4.06
C THR A 199 4.87 -14.85 3.42
N THR A 200 3.57 -15.16 3.48
CA THR A 200 2.53 -14.30 2.91
C THR A 200 2.51 -12.94 3.59
N LYS A 201 2.44 -11.88 2.80
CA LYS A 201 2.42 -10.51 3.27
C LYS A 201 1.05 -9.86 3.09
N VAL A 202 0.62 -9.07 4.06
CA VAL A 202 -0.54 -8.17 3.94
C VAL A 202 -0.09 -6.76 4.23
N LEU A 203 -0.33 -5.89 3.27
CA LEU A 203 -0.05 -4.47 3.36
C LEU A 203 -1.36 -3.70 3.26
N MET A 204 -1.74 -3.05 4.33
CA MET A 204 -2.95 -2.25 4.47
C MET A 204 -2.58 -0.77 4.57
N VAL A 205 -3.04 0.03 3.64
CA VAL A 205 -2.71 1.46 3.57
C VAL A 205 -3.98 2.29 3.45
N SER A 206 -4.10 3.35 4.22
CA SER A 206 -5.23 4.29 4.09
C SER A 206 -4.96 5.64 4.76
N THR A 207 -5.72 6.66 4.37
CA THR A 207 -6.12 7.73 5.28
C THR A 207 -7.25 7.21 6.17
N PRO A 208 -7.39 7.66 7.43
CA PRO A 208 -8.49 7.28 8.31
C PRO A 208 -9.86 7.70 7.78
N ASN A 209 -10.86 6.88 8.05
CA ASN A 209 -12.26 7.17 7.71
C ASN A 209 -13.21 6.60 8.79
N GLY A 210 -13.32 7.30 9.92
CA GLY A 210 -14.13 6.86 11.03
C GLY A 210 -13.57 5.68 11.84
N LEU A 211 -14.38 5.14 12.76
CA LEU A 211 -14.04 4.02 13.64
C LEU A 211 -14.52 2.71 13.00
N ASN A 212 -13.75 2.18 12.08
CA ASN A 212 -14.07 0.98 11.31
C ASN A 212 -12.98 -0.09 11.51
N MET A 213 -13.02 -1.15 10.72
CA MET A 213 -12.05 -2.25 10.82
C MET A 213 -10.59 -1.79 10.68
N PHE A 214 -10.30 -0.77 9.85
CA PHE A 214 -8.94 -0.19 9.76
C PHE A 214 -8.51 0.44 11.09
N TYR A 215 -9.44 1.12 11.78
CA TYR A 215 -9.21 1.64 13.12
C TYR A 215 -8.91 0.53 14.12
N ASP A 216 -9.69 -0.54 14.10
CA ASP A 216 -9.51 -1.67 15.04
C ASP A 216 -8.14 -2.34 14.85
N PHE A 217 -7.72 -2.54 13.58
CA PHE A 217 -6.38 -3.04 13.26
C PHE A 217 -5.29 -2.08 13.70
N TRP A 218 -5.50 -0.77 13.51
CA TRP A 218 -4.54 0.26 13.93
C TRP A 218 -4.36 0.28 15.44
N VAL A 219 -5.45 0.30 16.18
CA VAL A 219 -5.42 0.25 17.66
C VAL A 219 -4.73 -1.02 18.15
N GLY A 220 -5.02 -2.17 17.55
CA GLY A 220 -4.35 -3.41 17.89
C GLY A 220 -2.83 -3.37 17.60
N ALA A 221 -2.42 -2.76 16.47
CA ALA A 221 -1.02 -2.65 16.07
C ALA A 221 -0.20 -1.71 16.98
N THR A 222 -0.83 -0.65 17.48
CA THR A 222 -0.16 0.37 18.30
C THR A 222 -0.17 0.08 19.80
N ARG A 223 -0.72 -1.07 20.23
CA ARG A 223 -0.68 -1.50 21.64
C ARG A 223 0.74 -1.78 22.08
N PRO A 224 1.05 -1.61 23.39
CA PRO A 224 2.34 -1.98 23.95
C PRO A 224 2.67 -3.45 23.72
N ASP A 225 3.97 -3.75 23.67
CA ASP A 225 4.43 -5.15 23.62
C ASP A 225 4.01 -5.90 24.89
N GLY A 226 3.48 -7.11 24.71
CA GLY A 226 2.95 -7.93 25.80
C GLY A 226 1.48 -7.70 26.14
N ASP A 227 0.78 -6.79 25.46
CA ASP A 227 -0.68 -6.66 25.58
C ASP A 227 -1.37 -7.82 24.84
N ASP A 228 -2.28 -8.54 25.50
CA ASP A 228 -2.98 -9.70 24.94
C ASP A 228 -3.86 -9.35 23.72
N LEU A 229 -4.16 -8.08 23.50
CA LEU A 229 -4.94 -7.58 22.35
C LEU A 229 -4.07 -6.96 21.26
N LYS A 230 -2.73 -7.02 21.39
CA LYS A 230 -1.81 -6.58 20.34
C LYS A 230 -1.88 -7.54 19.16
N ASN A 231 -2.04 -6.99 17.95
CA ASN A 231 -1.98 -7.78 16.72
C ASN A 231 -0.54 -7.80 16.15
N GLU A 232 -0.32 -8.59 15.10
CA GLU A 232 0.99 -8.78 14.46
C GLU A 232 1.35 -7.69 13.43
N TYR A 233 0.48 -6.70 13.21
CA TYR A 233 0.74 -5.64 12.25
C TYR A 233 1.78 -4.66 12.77
N ILE A 234 2.75 -4.31 11.92
CA ILE A 234 3.70 -3.24 12.16
C ILE A 234 3.06 -1.92 11.73
N PRO A 235 2.83 -0.97 12.64
CA PRO A 235 2.25 0.31 12.29
C PRO A 235 3.29 1.23 11.63
N ILE A 236 2.85 1.91 10.56
CA ILE A 236 3.59 3.00 9.92
C ILE A 236 2.73 4.24 9.96
N GLU A 237 3.26 5.32 10.48
CA GLU A 237 2.63 6.62 10.49
C GLU A 237 3.60 7.66 9.94
N VAL A 238 3.09 8.55 9.08
CA VAL A 238 3.83 9.69 8.55
C VAL A 238 3.03 10.93 8.90
N HIS A 239 3.69 11.89 9.52
CA HIS A 239 3.06 13.17 9.82
C HIS A 239 3.02 14.03 8.55
N TRP A 240 1.98 14.84 8.38
CA TRP A 240 1.83 15.68 7.19
C TRP A 240 2.99 16.68 7.01
N SER A 241 3.62 17.14 8.09
CA SER A 241 4.77 18.04 8.05
C SER A 241 6.06 17.39 7.53
N ASP A 242 6.14 16.06 7.51
CA ASP A 242 7.29 15.33 6.96
C ASP A 242 7.19 15.16 5.43
N VAL A 243 6.06 15.60 4.86
CA VAL A 243 5.79 15.49 3.42
C VAL A 243 6.11 16.84 2.75
N PRO A 244 6.86 16.85 1.64
CA PRO A 244 7.10 18.08 0.89
C PRO A 244 5.81 18.71 0.33
N LYS A 245 5.80 20.02 0.17
CA LYS A 245 4.69 20.77 -0.46
C LYS A 245 4.49 20.34 -1.91
N TYR A 246 5.59 20.07 -2.61
CA TYR A 246 5.67 19.57 -3.98
C TYR A 246 6.98 18.77 -4.16
N PRO A 247 7.12 17.94 -5.19
CA PRO A 247 8.35 17.15 -5.41
C PRO A 247 9.60 18.03 -5.40
N GLY A 248 10.60 17.68 -4.57
CA GLY A 248 11.84 18.46 -4.40
C GLY A 248 11.68 19.79 -3.66
N GLY A 249 10.48 20.13 -3.20
CA GLY A 249 10.18 21.37 -2.48
C GLY A 249 10.45 21.29 -0.97
N PRO A 250 10.20 22.42 -0.26
CA PRO A 250 10.28 22.45 1.20
C PRO A 250 9.17 21.59 1.83
N LEU A 251 9.38 21.19 3.08
CA LEU A 251 8.37 20.48 3.86
C LEU A 251 7.13 21.37 4.08
N ARG A 252 5.99 20.72 4.27
CA ARG A 252 4.74 21.38 4.65
C ARG A 252 4.90 22.02 6.03
N ASP A 253 4.36 23.21 6.18
CA ASP A 253 4.43 24.02 7.39
C ASP A 253 3.04 24.53 7.80
N ASP A 254 2.97 25.30 8.88
CA ASP A 254 1.71 25.81 9.40
C ASP A 254 1.01 26.77 8.40
N GLU A 255 1.75 27.50 7.57
CA GLU A 255 1.17 28.35 6.54
C GLU A 255 0.45 27.48 5.47
N TRP A 256 1.08 26.41 5.01
CA TRP A 256 0.48 25.44 4.11
C TRP A 256 -0.75 24.78 4.73
N LYS A 257 -0.70 24.45 6.04
CA LYS A 257 -1.84 23.89 6.79
C LYS A 257 -3.02 24.87 6.79
N GLU A 258 -2.79 26.12 7.17
CA GLU A 258 -3.83 27.15 7.19
C GLU A 258 -4.44 27.38 5.80
N GLU A 259 -3.61 27.42 4.76
CA GLU A 259 -4.08 27.55 3.38
C GLU A 259 -4.93 26.33 2.97
N THR A 260 -4.48 25.13 3.28
CA THR A 260 -5.22 23.89 2.97
C THR A 260 -6.57 23.87 3.70
N ILE A 261 -6.64 24.31 4.96
CA ILE A 261 -7.89 24.39 5.72
C ILE A 261 -8.84 25.44 5.10
N ARG A 262 -8.31 26.62 4.67
CA ARG A 262 -9.13 27.64 4.00
C ARG A 262 -9.73 27.14 2.68
N ASN A 263 -8.98 26.31 1.93
CA ASN A 263 -9.40 25.77 0.64
C ASN A 263 -10.24 24.49 0.75
N SER A 264 -10.37 23.90 1.95
CA SER A 264 -11.15 22.68 2.20
C SER A 264 -12.02 22.83 3.46
N SER A 265 -11.64 22.17 4.53
CA SER A 265 -12.21 22.35 5.87
C SER A 265 -11.25 21.80 6.94
N ALA A 266 -11.43 22.27 8.19
CA ALA A 266 -10.65 21.75 9.32
C ALA A 266 -10.91 20.24 9.55
N GLU A 267 -12.15 19.77 9.36
CA GLU A 267 -12.52 18.35 9.49
C GLU A 267 -11.84 17.50 8.42
N GLN A 268 -11.81 17.98 7.17
CA GLN A 268 -11.12 17.30 6.08
C GLN A 268 -9.61 17.29 6.31
N PHE A 269 -9.02 18.37 6.82
CA PHE A 269 -7.61 18.40 7.15
C PHE A 269 -7.26 17.36 8.23
N LEU A 270 -8.06 17.28 9.30
CA LEU A 270 -7.86 16.28 10.35
C LEU A 270 -7.91 14.86 9.84
N SER A 271 -8.84 14.53 8.95
CA SER A 271 -8.97 13.17 8.40
C SER A 271 -7.89 12.85 7.36
N GLU A 272 -7.63 13.76 6.42
CA GLU A 272 -6.85 13.46 5.21
C GLU A 272 -5.36 13.76 5.37
N PHE A 273 -4.98 14.66 6.29
CA PHE A 273 -3.60 15.09 6.48
C PHE A 273 -3.07 14.79 7.88
N GLU A 274 -3.77 15.19 8.95
CA GLU A 274 -3.41 14.81 10.33
C GLU A 274 -3.60 13.29 10.56
N CYS A 275 -4.33 12.64 9.65
CA CYS A 275 -4.66 11.23 9.76
C CYS A 275 -5.33 10.86 11.09
N ASP A 276 -6.16 11.75 11.61
CA ASP A 276 -6.96 11.49 12.79
C ASP A 276 -8.19 10.65 12.45
N PHE A 277 -8.49 9.66 13.30
CA PHE A 277 -9.74 8.92 13.20
C PHE A 277 -10.90 9.80 13.69
N VAL A 278 -11.36 10.66 12.82
CA VAL A 278 -12.53 11.51 13.06
C VAL A 278 -13.77 10.66 12.80
N GLY A 279 -14.73 10.65 13.71
CA GLY A 279 -16.00 9.97 13.48
C GLY A 279 -16.70 10.55 12.27
N SER A 280 -17.45 9.73 11.52
CA SER A 280 -18.24 10.24 10.42
C SER A 280 -19.16 11.38 10.94
N SER A 281 -19.35 12.42 10.14
CA SER A 281 -20.27 13.54 10.44
C SER A 281 -21.72 13.11 10.74
N ALA A 282 -22.02 11.81 10.57
CA ALA A 282 -23.30 11.18 10.87
C ALA A 282 -23.39 10.59 12.31
N THR A 283 -22.36 10.69 13.14
CA THR A 283 -22.44 10.19 14.52
C THR A 283 -23.10 11.21 15.45
N LEU A 284 -24.05 10.74 16.25
CA LEU A 284 -24.81 11.57 17.23
C LEU A 284 -23.90 12.21 18.29
N ILE A 285 -22.71 11.66 18.51
CA ILE A 285 -21.68 12.14 19.44
C ILE A 285 -20.38 12.30 18.67
N SER A 286 -19.79 13.50 18.71
CA SER A 286 -18.51 13.74 18.02
C SER A 286 -17.41 12.81 18.57
N THR A 287 -16.53 12.36 17.71
CA THR A 287 -15.40 11.49 18.04
C THR A 287 -14.48 12.10 19.10
N THR A 288 -14.36 13.43 19.12
CA THR A 288 -13.62 14.17 20.14
C THR A 288 -14.22 13.95 21.54
N VAL A 289 -15.54 13.83 21.63
CA VAL A 289 -16.23 13.50 22.88
C VAL A 289 -16.08 12.02 23.22
N LEU A 290 -16.20 11.14 22.23
CA LEU A 290 -16.00 9.70 22.42
C LEU A 290 -14.59 9.33 22.87
N LYS A 291 -13.56 9.98 22.30
CA LYS A 291 -12.16 9.80 22.73
C LYS A 291 -11.90 10.22 24.19
N ARG A 292 -12.76 11.06 24.77
CA ARG A 292 -12.70 11.50 26.20
C ARG A 292 -13.44 10.54 27.14
N LEU A 293 -14.23 9.61 26.61
CA LEU A 293 -14.94 8.64 27.41
C LEU A 293 -13.99 7.48 27.72
N PHE A 294 -13.44 7.49 28.93
CA PHE A 294 -12.71 6.30 29.43
C PHE A 294 -13.74 5.21 29.77
N PRO A 295 -13.67 4.02 29.16
CA PRO A 295 -14.54 2.90 29.51
C PRO A 295 -14.24 2.51 30.97
N LYS A 296 -15.18 2.76 31.88
CA LYS A 296 -15.12 2.19 33.21
C LYS A 296 -15.50 0.69 33.11
N ARG A 297 -14.75 -0.17 33.80
CA ARG A 297 -15.16 -1.58 33.94
C ARG A 297 -16.60 -1.64 34.43
N PRO A 298 -17.47 -2.50 33.84
CA PRO A 298 -18.82 -2.66 34.36
C PRO A 298 -18.76 -2.98 35.83
N MET A 299 -19.49 -2.20 36.67
CA MET A 299 -19.64 -2.56 38.06
C MET A 299 -20.39 -3.89 38.14
N LYS A 300 -19.81 -4.88 38.83
CA LYS A 300 -20.53 -6.10 39.16
C LYS A 300 -21.78 -5.66 39.95
N LYS A 301 -22.97 -5.95 39.43
CA LYS A 301 -24.20 -5.81 40.21
C LYS A 301 -24.06 -6.76 41.42
N ASN A 302 -23.97 -6.22 42.61
CA ASN A 302 -24.14 -7.02 43.81
C ASN A 302 -25.59 -7.56 43.80
N ALA A 303 -25.75 -8.87 44.03
CA ALA A 303 -27.02 -9.54 44.01
C ALA A 303 -27.97 -9.06 45.15
N ASP A 304 -27.53 -8.16 46.01
CA ASP A 304 -28.23 -7.75 47.22
C ASP A 304 -29.01 -6.42 47.14
N SER A 305 -29.26 -5.91 45.94
CA SER A 305 -30.00 -4.63 45.78
C SER A 305 -31.42 -4.82 45.24
N PHE A 306 -32.12 -5.87 45.67
CA PHE A 306 -33.58 -5.95 45.57
C PHE A 306 -34.12 -6.18 46.99
N CYS A 307 -34.44 -5.11 47.69
CA CYS A 307 -35.47 -4.98 48.72
C CYS A 307 -36.26 -3.72 48.43
#